data_4d399dc2d310838f191b8440dee27e3f
#
_entry.id   4d399dc2d310838f191b8440dee27e3f
#
_cell.length_a   1.000
_cell.length_b   1.000
_cell.length_c   1.000
_cell.angle_alpha   90.00
_cell.angle_beta   90.00
_cell.angle_gamma   90.00
#
_symmetry.space_group_name_H-M   'P 1'
#
loop_
_entity.id
_entity.type
_entity.pdbx_description
1 polymer ?
#
loop_
_entity_poly.entity_id
_entity_poly.type
_entity_poly.pdbx_seq_one_letter_code
_entity_poly.pdbx_strand_id
1 'polypeptide(L)'
;MKKNTSTLKKIFGYIGHYKYLLLLSVLLAGGSVVLTLYVPIRIGYAIDAIIGPGQVDFTVVARHLIAVVVMLLCVGVMQWVMNMLNNKITYNVVRDMRARAFDKLLVLPFSYLDSHSQGDVVSRVISDADQFADGLLMGFSQLFTGVVTIIGTLAFMLSINVWITLVVVVVTPLSFFIARFIAKKTYAMFQKQSAVRGEQTGFIDEMITNQKVVTAYSKEADNQKQFDEINDRLAKYSMRATFFSSITNPATRFVNSIVYAAVALFGAMIAIRGNISVGMLSCFLSYANQYTKPFNDISSVVTEFQNALACAARIMEFIEEEPVPPDPEGALQPSHLDGKVELQHIRFSYLPDRKLIEDLSVDVKPGMRVAIVGPTGCGKTTLINLLMRFYDVQGGQITIDGTPVQQIGRKALRKNFGMVLQDTWLKCGSILENIRMGNPGASYDEVVAAAKKAHAHSFIQRLPEGYYTKIGEDGGSLSQGQKQLLCIARIMLCNPSVLILDEATSSIDTTTEMRIQHAFLTLMEGRTSFIVAHRLSTIKGADLILVMKDGTIIEQGTHASLLADKGFYYHLYYSQFPETDQLA
;
A
#
# COMPACT_ATOMS: atom_id res chain seq x y z
N MET A 1 -17.74 15.82 4.51
CA MET A 1 -18.11 15.55 5.91
C MET A 1 -18.83 14.21 6.10
N LYS A 2 -19.79 13.79 5.27
CA LYS A 2 -20.50 12.48 5.43
C LYS A 2 -19.56 11.24 5.30
N LYS A 3 -18.54 11.28 4.44
CA LYS A 3 -17.59 10.14 4.25
C LYS A 3 -16.72 9.91 5.51
N ASN A 4 -16.31 10.98 6.20
CA ASN A 4 -15.49 10.88 7.43
C ASN A 4 -16.25 10.32 8.64
N THR A 5 -17.55 10.61 8.78
CA THR A 5 -18.37 10.06 9.87
C THR A 5 -18.60 8.55 9.72
N SER A 6 -18.69 8.04 8.50
CA SER A 6 -18.74 6.61 8.21
C SER A 6 -17.43 5.92 8.60
N THR A 7 -16.28 6.49 8.21
CA THR A 7 -14.96 5.96 8.53
C THR A 7 -14.70 5.91 10.03
N LEU A 8 -15.04 6.98 10.76
CA LEU A 8 -14.94 7.01 12.23
C LEU A 8 -15.74 5.88 12.88
N LYS A 9 -16.99 5.66 12.45
CA LYS A 9 -17.84 4.58 12.99
C LYS A 9 -17.20 3.20 12.78
N LYS A 10 -16.57 2.96 11.63
CA LYS A 10 -15.86 1.71 11.31
C LYS A 10 -14.60 1.55 12.18
N ILE A 11 -13.80 2.61 12.34
CA ILE A 11 -12.64 2.62 13.23
C ILE A 11 -13.04 2.31 14.67
N PHE A 12 -14.13 2.91 15.16
CA PHE A 12 -14.68 2.59 16.47
C PHE A 12 -15.10 1.11 16.60
N GLY A 13 -15.53 0.47 15.51
CA GLY A 13 -15.79 -0.97 15.48
C GLY A 13 -14.53 -1.80 15.77
N TYR A 14 -13.38 -1.43 15.19
CA TYR A 14 -12.08 -2.10 15.48
C TYR A 14 -11.61 -1.81 16.90
N ILE A 15 -11.69 -0.57 17.35
CA ILE A 15 -11.31 -0.16 18.71
C ILE A 15 -12.23 -0.80 19.75
N GLY A 16 -13.48 -1.08 19.40
CA GLY A 16 -14.48 -1.66 20.28
C GLY A 16 -14.08 -3.00 20.92
N HIS A 17 -13.22 -3.78 20.28
CA HIS A 17 -12.62 -4.98 20.86
C HIS A 17 -11.71 -4.66 22.06
N TYR A 18 -11.17 -3.44 22.14
CA TYR A 18 -10.24 -2.99 23.17
C TYR A 18 -10.88 -1.99 24.14
N LYS A 19 -12.23 -1.93 24.21
CA LYS A 19 -13.00 -0.91 24.98
C LYS A 19 -12.59 -0.83 26.45
N TYR A 20 -12.23 -1.94 27.10
CA TYR A 20 -11.81 -1.94 28.49
C TYR A 20 -10.42 -1.32 28.68
N LEU A 21 -9.50 -1.57 27.75
CA LEU A 21 -8.17 -0.95 27.75
C LEU A 21 -8.28 0.55 27.49
N LEU A 22 -9.15 0.94 26.57
CA LEU A 22 -9.44 2.34 26.26
C LEU A 22 -10.05 3.04 27.49
N LEU A 23 -11.03 2.44 28.14
CA LEU A 23 -11.63 3.00 29.37
C LEU A 23 -10.58 3.19 30.46
N LEU A 24 -9.71 2.21 30.68
CA LEU A 24 -8.62 2.30 31.64
C LEU A 24 -7.63 3.42 31.27
N SER A 25 -7.27 3.55 30.00
CA SER A 25 -6.42 4.65 29.52
C SER A 25 -7.04 6.02 29.79
N VAL A 26 -8.34 6.17 29.53
CA VAL A 26 -9.11 7.40 29.80
C VAL A 26 -9.14 7.73 31.29
N LEU A 27 -9.36 6.75 32.15
CA LEU A 27 -9.35 6.94 33.61
C LEU A 27 -7.94 7.33 34.11
N LEU A 28 -6.90 6.69 33.61
CA LEU A 28 -5.52 7.06 33.93
C LEU A 28 -5.16 8.47 33.45
N ALA A 29 -5.60 8.85 32.24
CA ALA A 29 -5.40 10.21 31.73
C ALA A 29 -6.10 11.24 32.62
N GLY A 30 -7.36 11.02 32.98
CA GLY A 30 -8.10 11.90 33.89
C GLY A 30 -7.45 12.01 35.26
N GLY A 31 -7.07 10.88 35.85
CA GLY A 31 -6.38 10.83 37.14
C GLY A 31 -5.03 11.54 37.11
N SER A 32 -4.23 11.33 36.06
CA SER A 32 -2.93 11.99 35.90
C SER A 32 -3.08 13.52 35.77
N VAL A 33 -4.09 13.99 35.03
CA VAL A 33 -4.39 15.43 34.91
C VAL A 33 -4.79 16.03 36.24
N VAL A 34 -5.72 15.39 36.99
CA VAL A 34 -6.15 15.88 38.31
C VAL A 34 -4.97 15.99 39.28
N LEU A 35 -4.11 14.95 39.35
CA LEU A 35 -2.90 15.00 40.19
C LEU A 35 -1.95 16.12 39.75
N THR A 36 -1.73 16.27 38.44
CA THR A 36 -0.86 17.31 37.87
C THR A 36 -1.39 18.71 38.22
N LEU A 37 -2.70 18.92 38.16
CA LEU A 37 -3.34 20.18 38.51
C LEU A 37 -3.37 20.45 40.02
N TYR A 38 -3.23 19.42 40.85
CA TYR A 38 -3.16 19.59 42.30
C TYR A 38 -1.75 19.99 42.78
N VAL A 39 -0.70 19.69 41.99
CA VAL A 39 0.70 20.05 42.31
C VAL A 39 0.89 21.56 42.56
N PRO A 40 0.42 22.50 41.70
CA PRO A 40 0.55 23.94 41.94
C PRO A 40 -0.10 24.40 43.24
N ILE A 41 -1.22 23.80 43.66
CA ILE A 41 -1.87 24.12 44.92
C ILE A 41 -0.95 23.76 46.09
N ARG A 42 -0.32 22.57 46.06
CA ARG A 42 0.61 22.16 47.11
C ARG A 42 1.85 23.04 47.19
N ILE A 43 2.34 23.46 46.02
CA ILE A 43 3.45 24.43 45.93
C ILE A 43 3.01 25.77 46.48
N GLY A 44 1.79 26.24 46.20
CA GLY A 44 1.21 27.47 46.76
C GLY A 44 1.18 27.45 48.29
N TYR A 45 0.71 26.36 48.90
CA TYR A 45 0.72 26.21 50.36
C TYR A 45 2.15 26.17 50.96
N ALA A 46 3.11 25.58 50.22
CA ALA A 46 4.52 25.62 50.65
C ALA A 46 5.09 27.04 50.61
N ILE A 47 4.72 27.85 49.60
CA ILE A 47 5.11 29.25 49.49
C ILE A 47 4.49 30.08 50.62
N ASP A 48 3.21 29.84 50.93
CA ASP A 48 2.51 30.56 52.02
C ASP A 48 3.06 30.23 53.42
N ALA A 49 3.77 29.09 53.59
CA ALA A 49 4.44 28.71 54.82
C ALA A 49 5.85 29.42 54.96
N ILE A 50 6.26 30.20 53.95
CA ILE A 50 7.50 30.98 53.95
C ILE A 50 7.12 32.47 54.18
N ILE A 51 6.84 32.86 55.43
CA ILE A 51 6.23 34.13 55.74
C ILE A 51 7.25 35.29 55.78
N GLY A 52 8.53 35.01 56.03
CA GLY A 52 9.56 36.03 56.08
C GLY A 52 10.89 35.53 56.70
N PRO A 53 11.93 36.38 56.76
CA PRO A 53 13.21 36.01 57.34
C PRO A 53 13.05 35.55 58.81
N GLY A 54 13.44 34.32 59.11
CA GLY A 54 13.35 33.74 60.44
C GLY A 54 12.01 33.17 60.85
N GLN A 55 10.98 33.24 59.98
CA GLN A 55 9.60 32.74 60.24
C GLN A 55 9.19 31.65 59.22
N VAL A 56 10.12 30.79 58.82
CA VAL A 56 9.87 29.69 57.89
C VAL A 56 9.51 28.43 58.67
N ASP A 57 8.32 27.86 58.43
CA ASP A 57 7.96 26.55 58.95
C ASP A 57 8.49 25.44 58.01
N PHE A 58 9.73 25.02 58.23
CA PHE A 58 10.39 23.99 57.45
C PHE A 58 9.62 22.64 57.47
N THR A 59 8.89 22.35 58.54
CA THR A 59 8.13 21.09 58.69
C THR A 59 6.97 21.08 57.73
N VAL A 60 6.21 22.19 57.66
CA VAL A 60 5.09 22.36 56.74
C VAL A 60 5.59 22.37 55.29
N VAL A 61 6.64 23.12 54.98
CA VAL A 61 7.24 23.15 53.65
C VAL A 61 7.68 21.77 53.22
N ALA A 62 8.43 21.05 54.08
CA ALA A 62 8.91 19.68 53.75
C ALA A 62 7.72 18.74 53.49
N ARG A 63 6.65 18.79 54.28
CA ARG A 63 5.44 17.97 54.10
C ARG A 63 4.80 18.23 52.72
N HIS A 64 4.65 19.47 52.30
CA HIS A 64 4.08 19.82 51.00
C HIS A 64 4.99 19.40 49.86
N LEU A 65 6.31 19.58 49.96
CA LEU A 65 7.27 19.17 48.93
C LEU A 65 7.33 17.65 48.78
N ILE A 66 7.33 16.88 49.89
CA ILE A 66 7.25 15.41 49.84
C ILE A 66 5.97 14.97 49.13
N ALA A 67 4.82 15.60 49.45
CA ALA A 67 3.56 15.29 48.77
C ALA A 67 3.62 15.59 47.27
N VAL A 68 4.28 16.68 46.85
CA VAL A 68 4.52 16.99 45.41
C VAL A 68 5.36 15.91 44.75
N VAL A 69 6.46 15.46 45.38
CA VAL A 69 7.31 14.39 44.81
C VAL A 69 6.50 13.09 44.65
N VAL A 70 5.74 12.69 45.66
CA VAL A 70 4.88 11.49 45.57
C VAL A 70 3.86 11.62 44.44
N MET A 71 3.19 12.80 44.32
CA MET A 71 2.21 13.04 43.25
C MET A 71 2.87 12.95 41.86
N LEU A 72 4.06 13.56 41.67
CA LEU A 72 4.78 13.49 40.40
C LEU A 72 5.20 12.08 40.05
N LEU A 73 5.63 11.27 41.02
CA LEU A 73 5.92 9.86 40.81
C LEU A 73 4.67 9.08 40.38
N CYS A 74 3.53 9.31 41.06
CA CYS A 74 2.26 8.71 40.68
C CYS A 74 1.83 9.12 39.26
N VAL A 75 1.94 10.40 38.90
CA VAL A 75 1.67 10.90 37.54
C VAL A 75 2.58 10.22 36.52
N GLY A 76 3.88 10.10 36.81
CA GLY A 76 4.83 9.39 35.93
C GLY A 76 4.43 7.95 35.65
N VAL A 77 4.08 7.21 36.71
CA VAL A 77 3.62 5.81 36.60
C VAL A 77 2.31 5.74 35.81
N MET A 78 1.33 6.61 36.11
CA MET A 78 0.05 6.63 35.38
C MET A 78 0.24 6.93 33.90
N GLN A 79 1.08 7.91 33.56
CA GLN A 79 1.38 8.26 32.16
C GLN A 79 2.13 7.13 31.45
N TRP A 80 3.07 6.46 32.14
CA TRP A 80 3.79 5.33 31.56
C TRP A 80 2.84 4.18 31.23
N VAL A 81 1.97 3.80 32.17
CA VAL A 81 0.97 2.74 31.96
C VAL A 81 -0.02 3.14 30.84
N MET A 82 -0.49 4.40 30.85
CA MET A 82 -1.38 4.92 29.82
C MET A 82 -0.76 4.82 28.42
N ASN A 83 0.50 5.23 28.26
CA ASN A 83 1.20 5.14 26.97
C ASN A 83 1.39 3.69 26.54
N MET A 84 1.69 2.77 27.46
CA MET A 84 1.78 1.35 27.19
C MET A 84 0.44 0.78 26.66
N LEU A 85 -0.68 1.18 27.29
CA LEU A 85 -2.01 0.78 26.87
C LEU A 85 -2.37 1.35 25.48
N ASN A 86 -2.10 2.64 25.25
CA ASN A 86 -2.37 3.31 23.98
C ASN A 86 -1.55 2.66 22.84
N ASN A 87 -0.28 2.37 23.07
CA ASN A 87 0.56 1.63 22.11
C ASN A 87 -0.04 0.26 21.80
N LYS A 88 -0.41 -0.50 22.85
CA LYS A 88 -1.01 -1.83 22.67
C LYS A 88 -2.30 -1.79 21.87
N ILE A 89 -3.20 -0.83 22.15
CA ILE A 89 -4.44 -0.65 21.40
C ILE A 89 -4.12 -0.34 19.94
N THR A 90 -3.28 0.67 19.69
CA THR A 90 -2.98 1.14 18.34
C THR A 90 -2.34 0.07 17.48
N TYR A 91 -1.27 -0.57 17.96
CA TYR A 91 -0.57 -1.58 17.16
C TYR A 91 -1.41 -2.84 16.92
N ASN A 92 -2.28 -3.23 17.85
CA ASN A 92 -3.20 -4.33 17.61
C ASN A 92 -4.28 -3.97 16.58
N VAL A 93 -4.87 -2.77 16.64
CA VAL A 93 -5.84 -2.30 15.65
C VAL A 93 -5.21 -2.26 14.26
N VAL A 94 -4.00 -1.72 14.15
CA VAL A 94 -3.28 -1.63 12.86
C VAL A 94 -2.88 -3.01 12.34
N ARG A 95 -2.41 -3.90 13.21
CA ARG A 95 -2.15 -5.30 12.86
C ARG A 95 -3.38 -5.98 12.26
N ASP A 96 -4.53 -5.83 12.93
CA ASP A 96 -5.79 -6.45 12.48
C ASP A 96 -6.28 -5.85 11.15
N MET A 97 -6.07 -4.54 10.94
CA MET A 97 -6.37 -3.89 9.66
C MET A 97 -5.44 -4.39 8.53
N ARG A 98 -4.13 -4.50 8.79
CA ARG A 98 -3.17 -5.03 7.80
C ARG A 98 -3.49 -6.48 7.43
N ALA A 99 -3.79 -7.32 8.42
CA ALA A 99 -4.17 -8.71 8.17
C ALA A 99 -5.39 -8.79 7.23
N ARG A 100 -6.45 -8.03 7.53
CA ARG A 100 -7.65 -7.98 6.68
C ARG A 100 -7.39 -7.38 5.30
N ALA A 101 -6.52 -6.37 5.20
CA ALA A 101 -6.12 -5.81 3.91
C ALA A 101 -5.35 -6.85 3.08
N PHE A 102 -4.46 -7.61 3.69
CA PHE A 102 -3.75 -8.69 3.02
C PHE A 102 -4.67 -9.85 2.61
N ASP A 103 -5.58 -10.28 3.50
CA ASP A 103 -6.59 -11.29 3.17
C ASP A 103 -7.46 -10.83 1.99
N LYS A 104 -7.83 -9.53 1.96
CA LYS A 104 -8.58 -8.96 0.84
C LYS A 104 -7.79 -9.00 -0.46
N LEU A 105 -6.49 -8.67 -0.43
CA LEU A 105 -5.62 -8.71 -1.62
C LEU A 105 -5.65 -10.07 -2.32
N LEU A 106 -5.73 -11.16 -1.55
CA LEU A 106 -5.75 -12.52 -2.09
C LEU A 106 -7.05 -12.89 -2.82
N VAL A 107 -8.13 -12.13 -2.60
CA VAL A 107 -9.46 -12.41 -3.17
C VAL A 107 -9.99 -11.29 -4.07
N LEU A 108 -9.17 -10.28 -4.35
CA LEU A 108 -9.54 -9.20 -5.27
C LEU A 108 -9.56 -9.68 -6.72
N PRO A 109 -10.49 -9.14 -7.55
CA PRO A 109 -10.49 -9.40 -8.98
C PRO A 109 -9.29 -8.76 -9.67
N PHE A 110 -8.82 -9.37 -10.76
CA PHE A 110 -7.72 -8.80 -11.56
C PHE A 110 -8.05 -7.43 -12.13
N SER A 111 -9.32 -7.14 -12.40
CA SER A 111 -9.80 -5.81 -12.84
C SER A 111 -9.42 -4.69 -11.86
N TYR A 112 -9.43 -4.97 -10.56
CA TYR A 112 -8.97 -4.02 -9.56
C TYR A 112 -7.44 -3.80 -9.63
N LEU A 113 -6.68 -4.90 -9.73
CA LEU A 113 -5.21 -4.84 -9.79
C LEU A 113 -4.71 -4.16 -11.09
N ASP A 114 -5.38 -4.40 -12.21
CA ASP A 114 -5.04 -3.79 -13.49
C ASP A 114 -5.40 -2.29 -13.56
N SER A 115 -6.41 -1.86 -12.77
CA SER A 115 -6.83 -0.44 -12.71
C SER A 115 -6.05 0.40 -11.70
N HIS A 116 -5.24 -0.21 -10.82
CA HIS A 116 -4.46 0.45 -9.79
C HIS A 116 -2.98 0.10 -9.92
N SER A 117 -2.10 1.08 -9.70
CA SER A 117 -0.66 0.79 -9.70
C SER A 117 -0.28 -0.10 -8.51
N GLN A 118 0.68 -1.00 -8.70
CA GLN A 118 1.19 -1.86 -7.63
C GLN A 118 1.69 -1.04 -6.44
N GLY A 119 2.34 0.10 -6.70
CA GLY A 119 2.81 1.02 -5.66
C GLY A 119 1.68 1.62 -4.81
N ASP A 120 0.52 1.93 -5.42
CA ASP A 120 -0.65 2.42 -4.67
C ASP A 120 -1.19 1.34 -3.73
N VAL A 121 -1.34 0.11 -4.22
CA VAL A 121 -1.81 -1.02 -3.40
C VAL A 121 -0.87 -1.30 -2.22
N VAL A 122 0.44 -1.36 -2.47
CA VAL A 122 1.47 -1.55 -1.43
C VAL A 122 1.44 -0.39 -0.43
N SER A 123 1.34 0.85 -0.91
CA SER A 123 1.26 2.04 -0.06
C SER A 123 0.05 2.01 0.87
N ARG A 124 -1.12 1.56 0.40
CA ARG A 124 -2.33 1.41 1.23
C ARG A 124 -2.14 0.43 2.38
N VAL A 125 -1.46 -0.70 2.14
CA VAL A 125 -1.25 -1.75 3.17
C VAL A 125 -0.15 -1.38 4.16
N ILE A 126 0.90 -0.69 3.72
CA ILE A 126 2.08 -0.36 4.53
C ILE A 126 2.01 1.08 5.04
N SER A 127 2.20 2.06 4.13
CA SER A 127 2.40 3.47 4.51
C SER A 127 1.14 4.09 5.13
N ASP A 128 -0.05 3.84 4.56
CA ASP A 128 -1.29 4.36 5.11
C ASP A 128 -1.59 3.76 6.48
N ALA A 129 -1.26 2.48 6.69
CA ALA A 129 -1.43 1.82 7.99
C ALA A 129 -0.50 2.40 9.06
N ASP A 130 0.75 2.75 8.71
CA ASP A 130 1.69 3.41 9.62
C ASP A 130 1.23 4.83 9.96
N GLN A 131 0.85 5.62 8.94
CA GLN A 131 0.33 6.97 9.16
C GLN A 131 -0.97 6.98 10.01
N PHE A 132 -1.81 5.96 9.84
CA PHE A 132 -2.98 5.78 10.70
C PHE A 132 -2.59 5.45 12.14
N ALA A 133 -1.56 4.59 12.36
CA ALA A 133 -1.04 4.29 13.69
C ALA A 133 -0.55 5.54 14.41
N ASP A 134 0.27 6.37 13.73
CA ASP A 134 0.85 7.58 14.29
C ASP A 134 -0.24 8.59 14.70
N GLY A 135 -1.21 8.83 13.82
CA GLY A 135 -2.30 9.74 14.13
C GLY A 135 -3.26 9.22 15.22
N LEU A 136 -3.45 7.91 15.32
CA LEU A 136 -4.24 7.31 16.39
C LEU A 136 -3.54 7.45 17.75
N LEU A 137 -2.22 7.21 17.81
CA LEU A 137 -1.40 7.43 19.00
C LEU A 137 -1.42 8.88 19.45
N MET A 138 -1.23 9.82 18.52
CA MET A 138 -1.32 11.26 18.82
C MET A 138 -2.73 11.64 19.30
N GLY A 139 -3.77 11.11 18.65
CA GLY A 139 -5.14 11.35 19.04
C GLY A 139 -5.44 10.91 20.47
N PHE A 140 -5.06 9.71 20.86
CA PHE A 140 -5.27 9.20 22.21
C PHE A 140 -4.42 9.92 23.26
N SER A 141 -3.12 10.12 22.97
CA SER A 141 -2.18 10.64 23.96
C SER A 141 -2.27 12.14 24.16
N GLN A 142 -2.42 12.92 23.08
CA GLN A 142 -2.33 14.38 23.14
C GLN A 142 -3.69 15.08 23.08
N LEU A 143 -4.57 14.69 22.15
CA LEU A 143 -5.86 15.39 22.00
C LEU A 143 -6.74 15.16 23.21
N PHE A 144 -6.84 13.90 23.67
CA PHE A 144 -7.68 13.56 24.81
C PHE A 144 -7.13 14.18 26.11
N THR A 145 -5.83 14.01 26.40
CA THR A 145 -5.18 14.60 27.58
C THR A 145 -5.25 16.12 27.53
N GLY A 146 -5.05 16.73 26.34
CA GLY A 146 -5.13 18.17 26.15
C GLY A 146 -6.52 18.74 26.46
N VAL A 147 -7.59 18.10 25.97
CA VAL A 147 -8.97 18.53 26.27
C VAL A 147 -9.29 18.41 27.76
N VAL A 148 -8.92 17.28 28.38
CA VAL A 148 -9.13 17.08 29.83
C VAL A 148 -8.32 18.10 30.64
N THR A 149 -7.11 18.44 30.22
CA THR A 149 -6.27 19.46 30.86
C THR A 149 -6.94 20.85 30.78
N ILE A 150 -7.45 21.25 29.61
CA ILE A 150 -8.14 22.55 29.47
C ILE A 150 -9.35 22.62 30.40
N ILE A 151 -10.24 21.62 30.38
CA ILE A 151 -11.43 21.59 31.21
C ILE A 151 -11.07 21.53 32.69
N GLY A 152 -10.13 20.67 33.06
CA GLY A 152 -9.66 20.52 34.43
C GLY A 152 -9.02 21.81 34.96
N THR A 153 -8.12 22.43 34.19
CA THR A 153 -7.46 23.70 34.58
C THR A 153 -8.49 24.79 34.80
N LEU A 154 -9.49 24.94 33.91
CA LEU A 154 -10.58 25.90 34.10
C LEU A 154 -11.38 25.63 35.37
N ALA A 155 -11.73 24.38 35.64
CA ALA A 155 -12.48 24.01 36.87
C ALA A 155 -11.65 24.35 38.12
N PHE A 156 -10.35 24.04 38.15
CA PHE A 156 -9.47 24.38 39.25
C PHE A 156 -9.30 25.91 39.43
N MET A 157 -9.12 26.67 38.34
CA MET A 157 -9.00 28.12 38.37
C MET A 157 -10.29 28.78 38.92
N LEU A 158 -11.48 28.32 38.44
CA LEU A 158 -12.78 28.81 38.94
C LEU A 158 -12.97 28.53 40.41
N SER A 159 -12.46 27.42 40.95
CA SER A 159 -12.57 27.09 42.38
C SER A 159 -11.73 28.01 43.28
N ILE A 160 -10.70 28.68 42.72
CA ILE A 160 -9.80 29.57 43.46
C ILE A 160 -10.30 31.02 43.34
N ASN A 161 -10.44 31.56 42.12
CA ASN A 161 -10.93 32.94 41.92
C ASN A 161 -11.53 33.13 40.52
N VAL A 162 -12.81 33.51 40.48
CA VAL A 162 -13.57 33.67 39.23
C VAL A 162 -13.06 34.84 38.39
N TRP A 163 -12.65 35.95 39.01
CA TRP A 163 -12.23 37.15 38.29
C TRP A 163 -10.90 36.97 37.53
N ILE A 164 -9.91 36.31 38.15
CA ILE A 164 -8.65 36.03 37.48
C ILE A 164 -8.87 34.99 36.36
N THR A 165 -9.76 34.02 36.60
CA THR A 165 -10.12 33.04 35.55
C THR A 165 -10.77 33.72 34.35
N LEU A 166 -11.64 34.72 34.57
CA LEU A 166 -12.25 35.49 33.48
C LEU A 166 -11.18 36.20 32.61
N VAL A 167 -10.15 36.79 33.24
CA VAL A 167 -9.03 37.43 32.50
C VAL A 167 -8.36 36.41 31.59
N VAL A 168 -8.05 35.22 32.10
CA VAL A 168 -7.42 34.16 31.31
C VAL A 168 -8.29 33.73 30.12
N VAL A 169 -9.59 33.49 30.36
CA VAL A 169 -10.54 33.05 29.34
C VAL A 169 -10.75 34.12 28.26
N VAL A 170 -10.73 35.40 28.60
CA VAL A 170 -10.90 36.50 27.63
C VAL A 170 -9.63 36.69 26.76
N VAL A 171 -8.44 36.54 27.35
CA VAL A 171 -7.17 36.79 26.63
C VAL A 171 -6.72 35.57 25.77
N THR A 172 -7.03 34.36 26.19
CA THR A 172 -6.59 33.13 25.48
C THR A 172 -7.10 33.02 24.03
N PRO A 173 -8.33 33.42 23.66
CA PRO A 173 -8.75 33.38 22.24
C PRO A 173 -7.82 34.15 21.30
N LEU A 174 -7.14 35.18 21.78
CA LEU A 174 -6.13 35.89 20.99
C LEU A 174 -5.02 34.95 20.48
N SER A 175 -4.58 34.01 21.31
CA SER A 175 -3.63 32.95 20.95
C SER A 175 -4.15 32.09 19.80
N PHE A 176 -5.43 31.71 19.87
CA PHE A 176 -6.06 30.89 18.84
C PHE A 176 -6.15 31.62 17.48
N PHE A 177 -6.50 32.90 17.47
CA PHE A 177 -6.58 33.67 16.23
C PHE A 177 -5.21 33.84 15.58
N ILE A 178 -4.17 34.11 16.35
CA ILE A 178 -2.80 34.24 15.84
C ILE A 178 -2.30 32.89 15.32
N ALA A 179 -2.48 31.80 16.08
CA ALA A 179 -2.10 30.47 15.65
C ALA A 179 -2.81 30.05 14.35
N ARG A 180 -4.12 30.31 14.23
CA ARG A 180 -4.90 30.03 13.03
C ARG A 180 -4.42 30.82 11.80
N PHE A 181 -4.08 32.10 11.98
CA PHE A 181 -3.55 32.93 10.90
C PHE A 181 -2.21 32.40 10.39
N ILE A 182 -1.28 32.08 11.30
CA ILE A 182 0.02 31.54 10.96
C ILE A 182 -0.14 30.16 10.31
N ALA A 183 -0.93 29.26 10.88
CA ALA A 183 -1.19 27.92 10.36
C ALA A 183 -1.73 27.95 8.92
N LYS A 184 -2.64 28.88 8.60
CA LYS A 184 -3.16 29.04 7.23
C LYS A 184 -2.06 29.43 6.23
N LYS A 185 -1.15 30.32 6.61
CA LYS A 185 0.00 30.72 5.78
C LYS A 185 1.02 29.61 5.64
N THR A 186 1.33 28.93 6.74
CA THR A 186 2.23 27.77 6.78
C THR A 186 1.73 26.66 5.87
N TYR A 187 0.47 26.29 5.98
CA TYR A 187 -0.15 25.26 5.15
C TYR A 187 -0.03 25.56 3.65
N ALA A 188 -0.34 26.80 3.24
CA ALA A 188 -0.24 27.20 1.84
C ALA A 188 1.21 27.13 1.30
N MET A 189 2.22 27.37 2.15
CA MET A 189 3.62 27.25 1.75
C MET A 189 4.07 25.80 1.69
N PHE A 190 3.68 24.97 2.66
CA PHE A 190 3.97 23.53 2.62
C PHE A 190 3.32 22.81 1.42
N GLN A 191 2.11 23.22 1.03
CA GLN A 191 1.47 22.70 -0.17
C GLN A 191 2.27 23.00 -1.44
N LYS A 192 2.79 24.24 -1.57
CA LYS A 192 3.65 24.62 -2.70
C LYS A 192 4.98 23.86 -2.66
N GLN A 193 5.59 23.73 -1.49
CA GLN A 193 6.82 22.95 -1.29
C GLN A 193 6.61 21.48 -1.70
N SER A 194 5.51 20.86 -1.26
CA SER A 194 5.20 19.47 -1.57
C SER A 194 5.00 19.25 -3.07
N ALA A 195 4.31 20.18 -3.76
CA ALA A 195 4.12 20.10 -5.21
C ALA A 195 5.45 20.15 -5.98
N VAL A 196 6.35 21.11 -5.61
CA VAL A 196 7.66 21.22 -6.27
C VAL A 196 8.59 20.06 -5.89
N ARG A 197 8.49 19.54 -4.67
CA ARG A 197 9.23 18.33 -4.27
C ARG A 197 8.79 17.12 -5.11
N GLY A 198 7.49 16.97 -5.36
CA GLY A 198 6.97 15.92 -6.26
C GLY A 198 7.53 16.04 -7.67
N GLU A 199 7.57 17.27 -8.22
CA GLU A 199 8.19 17.56 -9.51
C GLU A 199 9.69 17.18 -9.53
N GLN A 200 10.44 17.56 -8.49
CA GLN A 200 11.86 17.21 -8.35
C GLN A 200 12.08 15.70 -8.27
N THR A 201 11.26 15.01 -7.46
CA THR A 201 11.37 13.54 -7.33
C THR A 201 11.10 12.85 -8.64
N GLY A 202 10.04 13.25 -9.36
CA GLY A 202 9.73 12.70 -10.69
C GLY A 202 10.86 12.94 -11.70
N PHE A 203 11.44 14.14 -11.69
CA PHE A 203 12.58 14.45 -12.56
C PHE A 203 13.82 13.61 -12.25
N ILE A 204 14.14 13.42 -10.96
CA ILE A 204 15.28 12.59 -10.52
C ILE A 204 15.04 11.12 -10.94
N ASP A 205 13.85 10.60 -10.72
CA ASP A 205 13.49 9.22 -11.10
C ASP A 205 13.62 9.00 -12.61
N GLU A 206 13.12 9.95 -13.41
CA GLU A 206 13.26 9.93 -14.88
C GLU A 206 14.74 9.94 -15.30
N MET A 207 15.57 10.78 -14.68
CA MET A 207 16.99 10.87 -15.02
C MET A 207 17.77 9.61 -14.62
N ILE A 208 17.49 9.02 -13.45
CA ILE A 208 18.15 7.78 -13.01
C ILE A 208 17.74 6.63 -13.94
N THR A 209 16.46 6.49 -14.22
CA THR A 209 15.94 5.42 -15.07
C THR A 209 16.51 5.49 -16.49
N ASN A 210 16.67 6.70 -17.03
CA ASN A 210 17.14 6.94 -18.40
C ASN A 210 18.58 7.43 -18.47
N GLN A 211 19.41 7.25 -17.44
CA GLN A 211 20.78 7.78 -17.39
C GLN A 211 21.62 7.38 -18.62
N LYS A 212 21.49 6.15 -19.10
CA LYS A 212 22.20 5.69 -20.30
C LYS A 212 21.82 6.50 -21.54
N VAL A 213 20.54 6.90 -21.66
CA VAL A 213 20.04 7.71 -22.78
C VAL A 213 20.57 9.14 -22.65
N VAL A 214 20.50 9.73 -21.45
CA VAL A 214 21.03 11.07 -21.17
C VAL A 214 22.49 11.17 -21.59
N THR A 215 23.31 10.19 -21.15
CA THR A 215 24.75 10.14 -21.47
C THR A 215 24.99 9.89 -22.97
N ALA A 216 24.20 8.99 -23.61
CA ALA A 216 24.37 8.70 -25.04
C ALA A 216 24.10 9.93 -25.92
N TYR A 217 23.21 10.84 -25.48
CA TYR A 217 22.89 12.08 -26.19
C TYR A 217 23.60 13.31 -25.64
N SER A 218 24.54 13.16 -24.67
CA SER A 218 25.30 14.25 -24.04
C SER A 218 24.39 15.38 -23.53
N LYS A 219 23.30 15.02 -22.83
CA LYS A 219 22.31 15.96 -22.30
C LYS A 219 22.47 16.30 -20.82
N GLU A 220 23.61 15.97 -20.21
CA GLU A 220 23.87 16.17 -18.79
C GLU A 220 23.78 17.65 -18.39
N ALA A 221 24.34 18.56 -19.20
CA ALA A 221 24.32 20.00 -18.90
C ALA A 221 22.93 20.61 -18.99
N ASP A 222 22.11 20.20 -19.96
CA ASP A 222 20.73 20.67 -20.11
C ASP A 222 19.88 20.20 -18.91
N ASN A 223 20.03 18.94 -18.53
CA ASN A 223 19.31 18.35 -17.40
C ASN A 223 19.75 18.93 -16.06
N GLN A 224 21.06 19.23 -15.91
CA GLN A 224 21.56 19.93 -14.72
C GLN A 224 20.91 21.31 -14.57
N LYS A 225 20.79 22.07 -15.66
CA LYS A 225 20.14 23.38 -15.62
C LYS A 225 18.67 23.27 -15.23
N GLN A 226 17.95 22.30 -15.79
CA GLN A 226 16.55 22.07 -15.43
C GLN A 226 16.39 21.65 -13.96
N PHE A 227 17.28 20.78 -13.47
CA PHE A 227 17.31 20.41 -12.06
C PHE A 227 17.54 21.62 -11.15
N ASP A 228 18.50 22.48 -11.50
CA ASP A 228 18.82 23.68 -10.71
C ASP A 228 17.62 24.63 -10.63
N GLU A 229 16.87 24.83 -11.73
CA GLU A 229 15.64 25.65 -11.74
C GLU A 229 14.56 25.08 -10.80
N ILE A 230 14.37 23.75 -10.78
CA ILE A 230 13.43 23.09 -9.88
C ILE A 230 13.92 23.20 -8.43
N ASN A 231 15.19 22.96 -8.21
CA ASN A 231 15.83 22.98 -6.89
C ASN A 231 15.79 24.39 -6.26
N ASP A 232 16.03 25.44 -7.04
CA ASP A 232 15.92 26.83 -6.58
C ASP A 232 14.48 27.20 -6.18
N ARG A 233 13.48 26.75 -6.95
CA ARG A 233 12.08 26.91 -6.57
C ARG A 233 11.75 26.16 -5.29
N LEU A 234 12.25 24.93 -5.14
CA LEU A 234 12.07 24.12 -3.94
C LEU A 234 12.72 24.79 -2.73
N ALA A 235 13.98 25.26 -2.86
CA ALA A 235 14.70 25.97 -1.80
C ALA A 235 13.93 27.21 -1.33
N LYS A 236 13.40 28.02 -2.27
CA LYS A 236 12.59 29.21 -1.97
C LYS A 236 11.30 28.89 -1.21
N TYR A 237 10.55 27.85 -1.63
CA TYR A 237 9.32 27.46 -0.94
C TYR A 237 9.63 26.78 0.39
N SER A 238 10.69 25.96 0.47
CA SER A 238 11.14 25.32 1.73
C SER A 238 11.53 26.35 2.77
N MET A 239 12.33 27.35 2.38
CA MET A 239 12.73 28.44 3.29
C MET A 239 11.51 29.22 3.81
N ARG A 240 10.54 29.54 2.94
CA ARG A 240 9.31 30.24 3.34
C ARG A 240 8.41 29.37 4.23
N ALA A 241 8.25 28.08 3.91
CA ALA A 241 7.49 27.14 4.72
C ALA A 241 8.09 27.00 6.12
N THR A 242 9.42 26.81 6.20
CA THR A 242 10.16 26.72 7.46
C THR A 242 10.07 28.03 8.26
N PHE A 243 10.20 29.19 7.61
CA PHE A 243 10.05 30.49 8.27
C PHE A 243 8.67 30.63 8.94
N PHE A 244 7.58 30.43 8.19
CA PHE A 244 6.24 30.53 8.77
C PHE A 244 5.97 29.45 9.83
N SER A 245 6.48 28.24 9.66
CA SER A 245 6.38 27.18 10.67
C SER A 245 7.14 27.56 11.96
N SER A 246 8.35 28.06 11.81
CA SER A 246 9.21 28.43 12.96
C SER A 246 8.67 29.61 13.76
N ILE A 247 7.92 30.53 13.13
CA ILE A 247 7.32 31.69 13.81
C ILE A 247 6.14 31.32 14.71
N THR A 248 5.55 30.13 14.52
CA THR A 248 4.39 29.66 15.29
C THR A 248 4.70 29.61 16.80
N ASN A 249 5.80 28.95 17.18
CA ASN A 249 6.20 28.81 18.58
C ASN A 249 6.55 30.16 19.26
N PRO A 250 7.39 31.04 18.68
CA PRO A 250 7.61 32.36 19.25
C PRO A 250 6.35 33.20 19.39
N ALA A 251 5.47 33.21 18.36
CA ALA A 251 4.24 33.98 18.40
C ALA A 251 3.28 33.50 19.51
N THR A 252 3.09 32.18 19.63
CA THR A 252 2.25 31.62 20.69
C THR A 252 2.85 31.84 22.08
N ARG A 253 4.18 31.72 22.24
CA ARG A 253 4.86 32.06 23.50
C ARG A 253 4.70 33.54 23.87
N PHE A 254 4.77 34.44 22.89
CA PHE A 254 4.54 35.87 23.13
C PHE A 254 3.12 36.13 23.69
N VAL A 255 2.10 35.51 23.07
CA VAL A 255 0.72 35.65 23.60
C VAL A 255 0.59 35.01 24.97
N ASN A 256 1.18 33.86 25.20
CA ASN A 256 1.15 33.23 26.54
C ASN A 256 1.83 34.11 27.59
N SER A 257 2.89 34.84 27.21
CA SER A 257 3.54 35.80 28.10
C SER A 257 2.61 37.01 28.42
N ILE A 258 1.78 37.44 27.45
CA ILE A 258 0.77 38.48 27.70
C ILE A 258 -0.28 37.97 28.69
N VAL A 259 -0.78 36.74 28.50
CA VAL A 259 -1.72 36.10 29.43
C VAL A 259 -1.10 36.01 30.83
N TYR A 260 0.14 35.57 30.93
CA TYR A 260 0.88 35.44 32.17
C TYR A 260 1.08 36.82 32.87
N ALA A 261 1.46 37.86 32.13
CA ALA A 261 1.61 39.19 32.63
C ALA A 261 0.27 39.80 33.12
N ALA A 262 -0.80 39.56 32.37
CA ALA A 262 -2.15 39.98 32.79
C ALA A 262 -2.57 39.29 34.09
N VAL A 263 -2.38 37.99 34.22
CA VAL A 263 -2.64 37.22 35.43
C VAL A 263 -1.79 37.72 36.61
N ALA A 264 -0.50 38.00 36.37
CA ALA A 264 0.41 38.54 37.39
C ALA A 264 -0.08 39.91 37.88
N LEU A 265 -0.43 40.83 36.96
CA LEU A 265 -0.90 42.17 37.30
C LEU A 265 -2.21 42.15 38.07
N PHE A 266 -3.26 41.53 37.49
CA PHE A 266 -4.59 41.47 38.14
C PHE A 266 -4.56 40.63 39.42
N GLY A 267 -3.80 39.51 39.40
CA GLY A 267 -3.65 38.66 40.57
C GLY A 267 -2.89 39.36 41.72
N ALA A 268 -1.83 40.14 41.44
CA ALA A 268 -1.15 40.93 42.43
C ALA A 268 -2.04 42.01 43.02
N MET A 269 -2.87 42.69 42.22
CA MET A 269 -3.83 43.67 42.69
C MET A 269 -4.87 43.05 43.65
N ILE A 270 -5.32 41.84 43.38
CA ILE A 270 -6.27 41.10 44.22
C ILE A 270 -5.57 40.59 45.49
N ALA A 271 -4.30 40.16 45.38
CA ALA A 271 -3.49 39.72 46.52
C ALA A 271 -3.20 40.86 47.50
N ILE A 272 -2.86 42.07 47.01
CA ILE A 272 -2.65 43.26 47.85
C ILE A 272 -3.91 43.63 48.64
N ARG A 273 -5.11 43.36 48.08
CA ARG A 273 -6.37 43.57 48.78
C ARG A 273 -6.73 42.45 49.79
N GLY A 274 -5.83 41.45 49.94
CA GLY A 274 -5.98 40.37 50.91
C GLY A 274 -6.97 39.25 50.47
N ASN A 275 -7.46 39.27 49.23
CA ASN A 275 -8.45 38.27 48.75
C ASN A 275 -7.85 36.95 48.32
N ILE A 276 -6.53 36.89 48.02
CA ILE A 276 -5.78 35.68 47.74
C ILE A 276 -4.38 35.76 48.36
N SER A 277 -3.77 34.62 48.70
CA SER A 277 -2.40 34.57 49.20
C SER A 277 -1.38 34.65 48.06
N VAL A 278 -0.11 34.89 48.39
CA VAL A 278 1.01 34.92 47.45
C VAL A 278 1.21 33.52 46.82
N GLY A 279 1.05 32.47 47.62
CA GLY A 279 1.10 31.08 47.14
C GLY A 279 -0.04 30.77 46.16
N MET A 280 -1.24 31.28 46.37
CA MET A 280 -2.37 31.11 45.43
C MET A 280 -2.15 31.92 44.14
N LEU A 281 -1.53 33.10 44.20
CA LEU A 281 -1.10 33.81 42.98
C LEU A 281 -0.10 32.99 42.16
N SER A 282 0.91 32.38 42.80
CA SER A 282 1.84 31.48 42.16
C SER A 282 1.17 30.28 41.49
N CYS A 283 0.15 29.72 42.16
CA CYS A 283 -0.69 28.67 41.62
C CYS A 283 -1.42 29.11 40.33
N PHE A 284 -2.03 30.29 40.32
CA PHE A 284 -2.69 30.86 39.15
C PHE A 284 -1.73 31.06 37.97
N LEU A 285 -0.52 31.55 38.21
CA LEU A 285 0.52 31.70 37.18
C LEU A 285 0.89 30.37 36.57
N SER A 286 0.98 29.33 37.40
CA SER A 286 1.21 27.95 36.91
C SER A 286 0.03 27.44 36.07
N TYR A 287 -1.20 27.71 36.49
CA TYR A 287 -2.38 27.32 35.70
C TYR A 287 -2.53 28.09 34.40
N ALA A 288 -2.18 29.38 34.34
CA ALA A 288 -2.17 30.14 33.10
C ALA A 288 -1.27 29.48 32.04
N ASN A 289 -0.10 28.98 32.44
CA ASN A 289 0.78 28.23 31.56
C ASN A 289 0.21 26.87 31.17
N GLN A 290 -0.37 26.12 32.12
CA GLN A 290 -0.93 24.79 31.85
C GLN A 290 -2.19 24.86 30.96
N TYR A 291 -2.97 25.94 31.08
CA TYR A 291 -4.19 26.18 30.28
C TYR A 291 -3.85 26.48 28.82
N THR A 292 -2.80 27.28 28.57
CA THR A 292 -2.45 27.73 27.21
C THR A 292 -1.67 26.70 26.40
N LYS A 293 -0.91 25.81 27.04
CA LYS A 293 -0.08 24.80 26.37
C LYS A 293 -0.87 23.85 25.45
N PRO A 294 -1.99 23.23 25.86
CA PRO A 294 -2.73 22.29 25.02
C PRO A 294 -3.31 22.92 23.75
N PHE A 295 -3.59 24.23 23.72
CA PHE A 295 -4.10 24.88 22.50
C PHE A 295 -3.09 24.85 21.36
N ASN A 296 -1.79 24.89 21.67
CA ASN A 296 -0.73 24.79 20.68
C ASN A 296 -0.59 23.33 20.16
N ASP A 297 -0.67 22.39 21.09
CA ASP A 297 -0.52 20.95 20.79
C ASP A 297 -1.71 20.41 19.98
N ILE A 298 -2.94 20.81 20.34
CA ILE A 298 -4.18 20.37 19.66
C ILE A 298 -4.17 20.74 18.17
N SER A 299 -3.64 21.90 17.80
CA SER A 299 -3.64 22.34 16.40
C SER A 299 -2.82 21.40 15.48
N SER A 300 -1.66 20.93 15.94
CA SER A 300 -0.84 19.94 15.20
C SER A 300 -1.50 18.57 15.18
N VAL A 301 -2.01 18.13 16.32
CA VAL A 301 -2.66 16.82 16.47
C VAL A 301 -3.91 16.70 15.60
N VAL A 302 -4.72 17.76 15.48
CA VAL A 302 -5.91 17.75 14.61
C VAL A 302 -5.52 17.51 13.15
N THR A 303 -4.43 18.09 12.69
CA THR A 303 -3.95 17.88 11.31
C THR A 303 -3.49 16.44 11.11
N GLU A 304 -2.67 15.90 12.01
CA GLU A 304 -2.21 14.51 11.94
C GLU A 304 -3.37 13.50 12.06
N PHE A 305 -4.34 13.80 12.92
CA PHE A 305 -5.55 12.98 13.05
C PHE A 305 -6.41 13.00 11.78
N GLN A 306 -6.52 14.15 11.10
CA GLN A 306 -7.21 14.23 9.81
C GLN A 306 -6.48 13.43 8.72
N ASN A 307 -5.15 13.47 8.67
CA ASN A 307 -4.34 12.67 7.78
C ASN A 307 -4.55 11.17 8.05
N ALA A 308 -4.48 10.77 9.31
CA ALA A 308 -4.73 9.40 9.75
C ALA A 308 -6.13 8.90 9.34
N LEU A 309 -7.16 9.74 9.49
CA LEU A 309 -8.51 9.42 9.05
C LEU A 309 -8.61 9.25 7.53
N ALA A 310 -7.88 10.04 6.76
CA ALA A 310 -7.83 9.91 5.30
C ALA A 310 -7.14 8.59 4.89
N CYS A 311 -6.02 8.24 5.54
CA CYS A 311 -5.33 6.96 5.34
C CYS A 311 -6.21 5.77 5.72
N ALA A 312 -6.87 5.83 6.88
CA ALA A 312 -7.83 4.80 7.30
C ALA A 312 -8.99 4.65 6.31
N ALA A 313 -9.48 5.76 5.72
CA ALA A 313 -10.55 5.70 4.72
C ALA A 313 -10.09 4.95 3.46
N ARG A 314 -8.85 5.17 2.97
CA ARG A 314 -8.28 4.44 1.83
C ARG A 314 -8.10 2.95 2.11
N ILE A 315 -7.61 2.60 3.31
CA ILE A 315 -7.48 1.20 3.72
C ILE A 315 -8.85 0.52 3.82
N MET A 316 -9.84 1.20 4.40
CA MET A 316 -11.21 0.67 4.51
C MET A 316 -11.88 0.50 3.14
N GLU A 317 -11.70 1.45 2.23
CA GLU A 317 -12.17 1.34 0.84
C GLU A 317 -11.59 0.09 0.16
N PHE A 318 -10.28 -0.15 0.36
CA PHE A 318 -9.60 -1.35 -0.13
C PHE A 318 -10.12 -2.65 0.50
N ILE A 319 -10.33 -2.68 1.83
CA ILE A 319 -10.85 -3.87 2.53
C ILE A 319 -12.29 -4.19 2.12
N GLU A 320 -13.10 -3.15 1.82
CA GLU A 320 -14.52 -3.27 1.47
C GLU A 320 -14.76 -3.48 -0.04
N GLU A 321 -13.70 -3.43 -0.87
CA GLU A 321 -13.81 -3.73 -2.30
C GLU A 321 -14.48 -5.09 -2.52
N GLU A 322 -15.26 -5.22 -3.57
CA GLU A 322 -15.95 -6.48 -3.86
C GLU A 322 -14.94 -7.59 -4.21
N PRO A 323 -14.95 -8.72 -3.51
CA PRO A 323 -14.09 -9.85 -3.86
C PRO A 323 -14.57 -10.50 -5.15
N VAL A 324 -13.70 -11.30 -5.78
CA VAL A 324 -14.14 -12.20 -6.87
C VAL A 324 -15.36 -13.00 -6.40
N PRO A 325 -16.47 -13.02 -7.16
CA PRO A 325 -17.64 -13.82 -6.80
C PRO A 325 -17.24 -15.26 -6.48
N PRO A 326 -17.78 -15.86 -5.43
CA PRO A 326 -17.50 -17.27 -5.11
C PRO A 326 -17.93 -18.18 -6.26
N ASP A 327 -17.28 -19.33 -6.37
CA ASP A 327 -17.74 -20.35 -7.30
C ASP A 327 -19.16 -20.80 -6.94
N PRO A 328 -20.03 -21.17 -7.92
CA PRO A 328 -21.38 -21.64 -7.66
C PRO A 328 -21.41 -22.81 -6.68
N GLU A 329 -22.48 -22.91 -5.87
CA GLU A 329 -22.71 -24.09 -5.05
C GLU A 329 -22.83 -25.34 -5.94
N GLY A 330 -22.04 -26.38 -5.65
CA GLY A 330 -21.97 -27.58 -6.47
C GLY A 330 -21.09 -27.46 -7.72
N ALA A 331 -20.24 -26.44 -7.83
CA ALA A 331 -19.29 -26.32 -8.93
C ALA A 331 -18.48 -27.62 -9.13
N LEU A 332 -18.38 -28.06 -10.37
CA LEU A 332 -17.67 -29.27 -10.74
C LEU A 332 -16.17 -29.14 -10.41
N GLN A 333 -15.59 -30.22 -9.91
CA GLN A 333 -14.17 -30.29 -9.54
C GLN A 333 -13.47 -31.39 -10.33
N PRO A 334 -13.33 -31.25 -11.66
CA PRO A 334 -12.68 -32.29 -12.48
C PRO A 334 -11.21 -32.43 -12.07
N SER A 335 -10.79 -33.66 -11.83
CA SER A 335 -9.38 -33.98 -11.56
C SER A 335 -8.55 -33.97 -12.81
N HIS A 336 -9.14 -34.23 -13.97
CA HIS A 336 -8.57 -34.24 -15.30
C HIS A 336 -9.60 -33.73 -16.31
N LEU A 337 -9.12 -33.07 -17.35
CA LEU A 337 -9.88 -32.59 -18.50
C LEU A 337 -9.27 -33.20 -19.77
N ASP A 338 -10.08 -33.53 -20.77
CA ASP A 338 -9.61 -34.02 -22.08
C ASP A 338 -9.04 -32.86 -22.90
N GLY A 339 -9.51 -31.64 -22.63
CA GLY A 339 -8.98 -30.40 -23.22
C GLY A 339 -9.67 -29.99 -24.52
N LYS A 340 -10.91 -30.38 -24.77
CA LYS A 340 -11.75 -29.75 -25.80
C LYS A 340 -12.17 -28.37 -25.33
N VAL A 341 -11.87 -27.31 -26.11
CA VAL A 341 -12.22 -25.93 -25.77
C VAL A 341 -13.10 -25.31 -26.84
N GLU A 342 -14.28 -24.86 -26.45
CA GLU A 342 -15.19 -24.17 -27.37
C GLU A 342 -15.50 -22.77 -26.84
N LEU A 343 -15.36 -21.78 -27.71
CA LEU A 343 -15.75 -20.39 -27.49
C LEU A 343 -16.94 -20.12 -28.42
N GLN A 344 -18.05 -19.66 -27.85
CA GLN A 344 -19.28 -19.43 -28.58
C GLN A 344 -19.74 -17.98 -28.37
N HIS A 345 -19.63 -17.15 -29.42
CA HIS A 345 -20.10 -15.76 -29.45
C HIS A 345 -19.61 -14.92 -28.27
N ILE A 346 -18.31 -15.05 -27.93
CA ILE A 346 -17.71 -14.35 -26.79
C ILE A 346 -17.70 -12.86 -27.02
N ARG A 347 -18.17 -12.11 -25.99
CA ARG A 347 -18.09 -10.65 -25.90
C ARG A 347 -17.38 -10.27 -24.62
N PHE A 348 -16.42 -9.35 -24.74
CA PHE A 348 -15.67 -8.85 -23.59
C PHE A 348 -15.04 -7.48 -23.84
N SER A 349 -15.04 -6.67 -22.80
CA SER A 349 -14.35 -5.39 -22.74
C SER A 349 -13.83 -5.11 -21.32
N TYR A 350 -12.63 -4.58 -21.19
CA TYR A 350 -12.10 -4.12 -19.89
C TYR A 350 -12.80 -2.86 -19.38
N LEU A 351 -13.19 -1.97 -20.30
CA LEU A 351 -13.88 -0.74 -20.01
C LEU A 351 -15.23 -0.72 -20.76
N PRO A 352 -16.33 -0.28 -20.14
CA PRO A 352 -17.66 -0.27 -20.77
C PRO A 352 -17.71 0.49 -22.10
N ASP A 353 -16.94 1.57 -22.21
CA ASP A 353 -16.97 2.46 -23.36
C ASP A 353 -15.99 2.06 -24.49
N ARG A 354 -15.17 1.03 -24.28
CA ARG A 354 -14.15 0.60 -25.25
C ARG A 354 -14.34 -0.86 -25.60
N LYS A 355 -15.03 -1.14 -26.69
CA LYS A 355 -15.21 -2.50 -27.20
C LYS A 355 -13.87 -3.12 -27.56
N LEU A 356 -13.65 -4.39 -27.17
CA LEU A 356 -12.43 -5.11 -27.46
C LEU A 356 -12.72 -6.43 -28.20
N ILE A 357 -13.56 -7.30 -27.66
CA ILE A 357 -14.01 -8.54 -28.32
C ILE A 357 -15.52 -8.43 -28.47
N GLU A 358 -16.03 -8.39 -29.73
CA GLU A 358 -17.46 -8.22 -30.01
C GLU A 358 -18.17 -9.54 -30.35
N ASP A 359 -17.49 -10.42 -31.07
CA ASP A 359 -17.98 -11.76 -31.41
C ASP A 359 -16.79 -12.65 -31.75
N LEU A 360 -16.49 -13.62 -30.88
CA LEU A 360 -15.39 -14.54 -31.07
C LEU A 360 -15.88 -15.97 -30.85
N SER A 361 -15.77 -16.80 -31.90
CA SER A 361 -16.19 -18.20 -31.88
C SER A 361 -15.08 -19.10 -32.43
N VAL A 362 -14.74 -20.16 -31.67
CA VAL A 362 -13.70 -21.14 -32.04
C VAL A 362 -14.04 -22.49 -31.42
N ASP A 363 -13.80 -23.57 -32.16
CA ASP A 363 -13.85 -24.96 -31.69
C ASP A 363 -12.44 -25.58 -31.77
N VAL A 364 -11.89 -25.99 -30.63
CA VAL A 364 -10.56 -26.59 -30.51
C VAL A 364 -10.70 -28.01 -29.97
N LYS A 365 -10.24 -28.97 -30.75
CA LYS A 365 -10.29 -30.41 -30.38
C LYS A 365 -9.16 -30.73 -29.38
N PRO A 366 -9.33 -31.79 -28.54
CA PRO A 366 -8.27 -32.25 -27.65
C PRO A 366 -6.94 -32.50 -28.39
N GLY A 367 -5.85 -32.06 -27.79
CA GLY A 367 -4.50 -32.27 -28.33
C GLY A 367 -4.07 -31.34 -29.46
N MET A 368 -4.94 -30.44 -29.94
CA MET A 368 -4.60 -29.49 -31.00
C MET A 368 -3.63 -28.41 -30.51
N ARG A 369 -2.72 -28.02 -31.40
CA ARG A 369 -1.84 -26.84 -31.23
C ARG A 369 -2.45 -25.66 -31.96
N VAL A 370 -2.88 -24.66 -31.22
CA VAL A 370 -3.56 -23.46 -31.72
C VAL A 370 -2.60 -22.27 -31.64
N ALA A 371 -2.17 -21.73 -32.76
CA ALA A 371 -1.38 -20.51 -32.82
C ALA A 371 -2.29 -19.28 -32.92
N ILE A 372 -2.11 -18.30 -32.04
CA ILE A 372 -2.81 -17.03 -32.05
C ILE A 372 -1.86 -15.97 -32.60
N VAL A 373 -2.19 -15.41 -33.76
CA VAL A 373 -1.39 -14.40 -34.45
C VAL A 373 -2.19 -13.12 -34.69
N GLY A 374 -1.51 -11.98 -34.76
CA GLY A 374 -2.14 -10.68 -35.01
C GLY A 374 -1.30 -9.51 -34.47
N PRO A 375 -1.63 -8.27 -34.83
CA PRO A 375 -0.91 -7.09 -34.38
C PRO A 375 -1.00 -6.90 -32.86
N THR A 376 -0.13 -6.05 -32.31
CA THR A 376 -0.17 -5.69 -30.90
C THR A 376 -1.51 -5.01 -30.57
N GLY A 377 -2.12 -5.38 -29.44
CA GLY A 377 -3.39 -4.82 -28.99
C GLY A 377 -4.64 -5.45 -29.62
N CYS A 378 -4.54 -6.47 -30.50
CA CYS A 378 -5.72 -7.11 -31.11
C CYS A 378 -6.49 -8.06 -30.18
N GLY A 379 -6.09 -8.25 -28.91
CA GLY A 379 -6.83 -9.06 -27.93
C GLY A 379 -6.27 -10.44 -27.63
N LYS A 380 -5.05 -10.81 -28.07
CA LYS A 380 -4.42 -12.13 -27.82
C LYS A 380 -4.32 -12.45 -26.33
N THR A 381 -3.74 -11.55 -25.56
CA THR A 381 -3.62 -11.70 -24.08
C THR A 381 -4.98 -11.72 -23.40
N THR A 382 -5.95 -10.95 -23.95
CA THR A 382 -7.33 -10.96 -23.43
C THR A 382 -7.98 -12.32 -23.59
N LEU A 383 -7.82 -12.97 -24.75
CA LEU A 383 -8.31 -14.33 -24.96
C LEU A 383 -7.75 -15.31 -23.94
N ILE A 384 -6.44 -15.22 -23.66
CA ILE A 384 -5.79 -16.03 -22.63
C ILE A 384 -6.39 -15.78 -21.25
N ASN A 385 -6.60 -14.51 -20.89
CA ASN A 385 -7.19 -14.13 -19.60
C ASN A 385 -8.62 -14.69 -19.42
N LEU A 386 -9.39 -14.75 -20.50
CA LEU A 386 -10.73 -15.33 -20.51
C LEU A 386 -10.69 -16.85 -20.37
N LEU A 387 -9.79 -17.55 -21.06
CA LEU A 387 -9.59 -19.00 -20.93
C LEU A 387 -9.21 -19.41 -19.51
N MET A 388 -8.33 -18.65 -18.85
CA MET A 388 -7.92 -18.84 -17.44
C MET A 388 -8.98 -18.39 -16.43
N ARG A 389 -10.08 -17.82 -16.92
CA ARG A 389 -11.13 -17.23 -16.08
C ARG A 389 -10.55 -16.24 -15.05
N PHE A 390 -9.59 -15.39 -15.50
CA PHE A 390 -9.16 -14.21 -14.75
C PHE A 390 -10.21 -13.12 -14.83
N TYR A 391 -10.95 -13.12 -15.93
CA TYR A 391 -12.15 -12.31 -16.18
C TYR A 391 -13.28 -13.23 -16.65
N ASP A 392 -14.50 -12.94 -16.22
CA ASP A 392 -15.69 -13.60 -16.75
C ASP A 392 -16.16 -12.90 -18.03
N VAL A 393 -16.69 -13.65 -19.01
CA VAL A 393 -17.21 -13.11 -20.27
C VAL A 393 -18.48 -12.29 -20.02
N GLN A 394 -18.66 -11.20 -20.79
CA GLN A 394 -19.86 -10.35 -20.74
C GLN A 394 -20.98 -10.84 -21.64
N GLY A 395 -20.68 -11.73 -22.57
CA GLY A 395 -21.64 -12.40 -23.44
C GLY A 395 -21.03 -13.61 -24.10
N GLY A 396 -21.87 -14.52 -24.56
CA GLY A 396 -21.43 -15.82 -25.06
C GLY A 396 -21.03 -16.80 -23.96
N GLN A 397 -20.32 -17.86 -24.32
CA GLN A 397 -19.98 -18.95 -23.41
C GLN A 397 -18.65 -19.59 -23.79
N ILE A 398 -17.82 -19.88 -22.79
CA ILE A 398 -16.63 -20.73 -22.93
C ILE A 398 -16.95 -22.07 -22.29
N THR A 399 -16.75 -23.17 -23.02
CA THR A 399 -16.90 -24.54 -22.50
C THR A 399 -15.59 -25.29 -22.60
N ILE A 400 -15.36 -26.17 -21.62
CA ILE A 400 -14.26 -27.14 -21.64
C ILE A 400 -14.89 -28.52 -21.46
N ASP A 401 -14.60 -29.41 -22.41
CA ASP A 401 -15.21 -30.74 -22.50
C ASP A 401 -16.75 -30.70 -22.41
N GLY A 402 -17.36 -29.68 -23.06
CA GLY A 402 -18.81 -29.44 -23.07
C GLY A 402 -19.35 -28.79 -21.79
N THR A 403 -18.54 -28.56 -20.77
CA THR A 403 -18.94 -27.92 -19.51
C THR A 403 -18.62 -26.43 -19.52
N PRO A 404 -19.57 -25.53 -19.24
CA PRO A 404 -19.30 -24.10 -19.09
C PRO A 404 -18.26 -23.82 -18.00
N VAL A 405 -17.27 -22.99 -18.29
CA VAL A 405 -16.20 -22.65 -17.32
C VAL A 405 -16.74 -22.02 -16.03
N GLN A 406 -17.92 -21.37 -16.08
CA GLN A 406 -18.58 -20.82 -14.89
C GLN A 406 -19.08 -21.91 -13.93
N GLN A 407 -19.36 -23.12 -14.42
CA GLN A 407 -19.82 -24.26 -13.62
C GLN A 407 -18.64 -25.08 -13.06
N ILE A 408 -17.43 -24.83 -13.52
CA ILE A 408 -16.21 -25.47 -13.02
C ILE A 408 -15.60 -24.57 -11.92
N GLY A 409 -15.25 -25.17 -10.78
CA GLY A 409 -14.54 -24.45 -9.72
C GLY A 409 -13.20 -23.88 -10.22
N ARG A 410 -12.95 -22.58 -9.99
CA ARG A 410 -11.74 -21.88 -10.50
C ARG A 410 -10.44 -22.60 -10.16
N LYS A 411 -10.36 -23.19 -8.96
CA LYS A 411 -9.18 -23.95 -8.53
C LYS A 411 -8.97 -25.22 -9.36
N ALA A 412 -10.04 -25.96 -9.65
CA ALA A 412 -9.99 -27.16 -10.48
C ALA A 412 -9.71 -26.81 -11.94
N LEU A 413 -10.34 -25.76 -12.46
CA LEU A 413 -10.06 -25.23 -13.80
C LEU A 413 -8.57 -24.93 -13.95
N ARG A 414 -8.03 -24.03 -13.11
CA ARG A 414 -6.63 -23.57 -13.21
C ARG A 414 -5.61 -24.68 -12.94
N LYS A 415 -5.95 -25.72 -12.18
CA LYS A 415 -5.09 -26.87 -11.97
C LYS A 415 -4.88 -27.68 -13.25
N ASN A 416 -5.85 -27.67 -14.17
CA ASN A 416 -5.79 -28.34 -15.46
C ASN A 416 -5.16 -27.47 -16.56
N PHE A 417 -4.82 -26.20 -16.25
CA PHE A 417 -4.10 -25.30 -17.16
C PHE A 417 -2.67 -25.11 -16.73
N GLY A 418 -1.75 -25.16 -17.69
CA GLY A 418 -0.35 -24.75 -17.51
C GLY A 418 -0.10 -23.48 -18.30
N MET A 419 0.48 -22.46 -17.66
CA MET A 419 0.73 -21.17 -18.29
C MET A 419 2.21 -20.79 -18.21
N VAL A 420 2.84 -20.56 -19.36
CA VAL A 420 4.15 -19.92 -19.48
C VAL A 420 3.95 -18.51 -19.98
N LEU A 421 4.25 -17.54 -19.12
CA LEU A 421 4.15 -16.11 -19.44
C LEU A 421 5.44 -15.62 -20.10
N GLN A 422 5.33 -14.51 -20.83
CA GLN A 422 6.48 -13.77 -21.36
C GLN A 422 7.43 -13.34 -20.23
N ASP A 423 6.88 -12.76 -19.16
CA ASP A 423 7.62 -12.41 -17.96
C ASP A 423 7.66 -13.61 -17.01
N THR A 424 8.83 -14.21 -16.89
CA THR A 424 9.04 -15.37 -16.02
C THR A 424 9.19 -14.93 -14.57
N TRP A 425 8.31 -15.40 -13.70
CA TRP A 425 8.39 -15.12 -12.26
C TRP A 425 8.90 -16.33 -11.47
N LEU A 426 9.92 -16.07 -10.65
CA LEU A 426 10.47 -17.05 -9.70
C LEU A 426 10.39 -16.49 -8.29
N LYS A 427 9.93 -17.32 -7.35
CA LYS A 427 9.84 -16.99 -5.93
C LYS A 427 11.24 -16.99 -5.31
N CYS A 428 11.50 -16.05 -4.38
CA CYS A 428 12.65 -16.15 -3.49
C CYS A 428 12.66 -17.48 -2.76
N GLY A 429 13.74 -18.24 -2.88
CA GLY A 429 13.85 -19.59 -2.32
C GLY A 429 14.79 -20.47 -3.15
N SER A 430 14.77 -21.78 -2.90
CA SER A 430 15.59 -22.72 -3.68
C SER A 430 14.99 -23.02 -5.07
N ILE A 431 15.82 -23.46 -5.99
CA ILE A 431 15.38 -23.96 -7.31
C ILE A 431 14.40 -25.13 -7.14
N LEU A 432 14.68 -26.02 -6.19
CA LEU A 432 13.81 -27.15 -5.84
C LEU A 432 12.40 -26.69 -5.50
N GLU A 433 12.28 -25.68 -4.59
CA GLU A 433 10.99 -25.12 -4.17
C GLU A 433 10.26 -24.46 -5.34
N ASN A 434 10.99 -23.79 -6.22
CA ASN A 434 10.41 -23.15 -7.39
C ASN A 434 9.81 -24.14 -8.40
N ILE A 435 10.49 -25.26 -8.66
CA ILE A 435 9.95 -26.31 -9.54
C ILE A 435 8.80 -27.05 -8.83
N ARG A 436 8.98 -27.39 -7.54
CA ARG A 436 7.97 -28.08 -6.73
C ARG A 436 6.69 -27.28 -6.52
N MET A 437 6.70 -25.98 -6.79
CA MET A 437 5.50 -25.14 -6.79
C MET A 437 4.41 -25.67 -7.74
N GLY A 438 4.77 -26.37 -8.82
CA GLY A 438 3.83 -27.02 -9.73
C GLY A 438 3.08 -28.19 -9.09
N ASN A 439 3.75 -28.93 -8.19
CA ASN A 439 3.16 -30.00 -7.40
C ASN A 439 3.88 -30.09 -6.04
N PRO A 440 3.33 -29.49 -4.95
CA PRO A 440 3.96 -29.45 -3.65
C PRO A 440 4.25 -30.83 -3.02
N GLY A 441 3.50 -31.87 -3.42
CA GLY A 441 3.70 -33.24 -2.95
C GLY A 441 4.76 -34.03 -3.71
N ALA A 442 5.38 -33.46 -4.75
CA ALA A 442 6.34 -34.19 -5.58
C ALA A 442 7.63 -34.51 -4.82
N SER A 443 8.14 -35.71 -5.07
CA SER A 443 9.44 -36.17 -4.58
C SER A 443 10.60 -35.41 -5.25
N TYR A 444 11.81 -35.53 -4.71
CA TYR A 444 13.01 -34.97 -5.32
C TYR A 444 13.26 -35.55 -6.72
N ASP A 445 13.07 -36.87 -6.88
CA ASP A 445 13.31 -37.55 -8.15
C ASP A 445 12.33 -37.11 -9.23
N GLU A 446 11.07 -36.86 -8.90
CA GLU A 446 10.07 -36.30 -9.83
C GLU A 446 10.44 -34.89 -10.27
N VAL A 447 10.93 -34.05 -9.35
CA VAL A 447 11.44 -32.71 -9.68
C VAL A 447 12.64 -32.78 -10.62
N VAL A 448 13.59 -33.69 -10.36
CA VAL A 448 14.76 -33.93 -11.23
C VAL A 448 14.33 -34.44 -12.60
N ALA A 449 13.34 -35.35 -12.66
CA ALA A 449 12.80 -35.86 -13.92
C ALA A 449 12.13 -34.74 -14.76
N ALA A 450 11.34 -33.87 -14.12
CA ALA A 450 10.73 -32.71 -14.77
C ALA A 450 11.80 -31.72 -15.29
N ALA A 451 12.82 -31.44 -14.50
CA ALA A 451 13.92 -30.58 -14.88
C ALA A 451 14.77 -31.15 -16.06
N LYS A 452 14.94 -32.48 -16.12
CA LYS A 452 15.58 -33.15 -17.25
C LYS A 452 14.77 -32.98 -18.53
N LYS A 453 13.46 -33.23 -18.48
CA LYS A 453 12.55 -33.04 -19.64
C LYS A 453 12.53 -31.59 -20.12
N ALA A 454 12.60 -30.61 -19.19
CA ALA A 454 12.67 -29.20 -19.50
C ALA A 454 14.08 -28.71 -19.91
N HIS A 455 15.07 -29.58 -20.06
CA HIS A 455 16.48 -29.24 -20.32
C HIS A 455 17.10 -28.28 -19.27
N ALA A 456 16.54 -28.19 -18.07
CA ALA A 456 17.02 -27.35 -16.97
C ALA A 456 18.13 -28.06 -16.14
N HIS A 457 18.10 -29.39 -16.05
CA HIS A 457 18.96 -30.17 -15.15
C HIS A 457 20.45 -29.87 -15.31
N SER A 458 20.94 -29.75 -16.56
CA SER A 458 22.35 -29.55 -16.86
C SER A 458 22.91 -28.24 -16.30
N PHE A 459 22.17 -27.16 -16.35
CA PHE A 459 22.63 -25.89 -15.76
C PHE A 459 22.46 -25.88 -14.24
N ILE A 460 21.39 -26.49 -13.71
CA ILE A 460 21.17 -26.58 -12.27
C ILE A 460 22.33 -27.31 -11.57
N GLN A 461 22.82 -28.39 -12.16
CA GLN A 461 23.97 -29.14 -11.64
C GLN A 461 25.29 -28.35 -11.61
N ARG A 462 25.42 -27.31 -12.43
CA ARG A 462 26.61 -26.43 -12.44
C ARG A 462 26.58 -25.34 -11.38
N LEU A 463 25.44 -25.15 -10.74
CA LEU A 463 25.31 -24.18 -9.65
C LEU A 463 25.94 -24.75 -8.37
N PRO A 464 26.48 -23.91 -7.47
CA PRO A 464 27.24 -24.36 -6.30
C PRO A 464 26.49 -25.36 -5.41
N GLU A 465 25.18 -25.15 -5.21
CA GLU A 465 24.33 -25.99 -4.38
C GLU A 465 23.29 -26.79 -5.20
N GLY A 466 23.43 -26.83 -6.53
CA GLY A 466 22.53 -27.54 -7.43
C GLY A 466 21.07 -27.10 -7.23
N TYR A 467 20.16 -28.05 -6.99
CA TYR A 467 18.73 -27.78 -6.75
C TYR A 467 18.44 -26.99 -5.48
N TYR A 468 19.36 -26.97 -4.51
CA TYR A 468 19.21 -26.21 -3.26
C TYR A 468 19.75 -24.77 -3.39
N THR A 469 20.32 -24.41 -4.53
CA THR A 469 20.77 -23.03 -4.80
C THR A 469 19.63 -22.07 -4.56
N LYS A 470 19.84 -21.10 -3.66
CA LYS A 470 18.88 -20.04 -3.34
C LYS A 470 18.94 -18.96 -4.42
N ILE A 471 17.78 -18.63 -4.95
CA ILE A 471 17.59 -17.52 -5.89
C ILE A 471 16.90 -16.36 -5.18
N GLY A 472 17.39 -15.14 -5.40
CA GLY A 472 16.81 -13.90 -4.89
C GLY A 472 15.57 -13.46 -5.66
N GLU A 473 15.16 -12.21 -5.44
CA GLU A 473 14.07 -11.59 -6.19
C GLU A 473 14.31 -11.68 -7.69
N ASP A 474 13.23 -11.93 -8.44
CA ASP A 474 13.24 -12.07 -9.90
C ASP A 474 14.27 -13.05 -10.46
N GLY A 475 14.64 -14.07 -9.67
CA GLY A 475 15.55 -15.12 -10.10
C GLY A 475 17.04 -14.76 -10.00
N GLY A 476 17.39 -13.61 -9.43
CA GLY A 476 18.76 -13.24 -9.10
C GLY A 476 19.73 -13.29 -10.29
N SER A 477 20.79 -14.09 -10.21
CA SER A 477 21.85 -14.21 -11.25
C SER A 477 21.50 -15.10 -12.43
N LEU A 478 20.29 -15.70 -12.48
CA LEU A 478 19.89 -16.57 -13.58
C LEU A 478 19.61 -15.76 -14.85
N SER A 479 20.05 -16.28 -16.01
CA SER A 479 19.69 -15.70 -17.30
C SER A 479 18.19 -15.87 -17.59
N GLN A 480 17.62 -15.02 -18.44
CA GLN A 480 16.19 -15.10 -18.82
C GLN A 480 15.81 -16.47 -19.36
N GLY A 481 16.66 -17.10 -20.18
CA GLY A 481 16.44 -18.45 -20.67
C GLY A 481 16.44 -19.51 -19.56
N GLN A 482 17.35 -19.40 -18.58
CA GLN A 482 17.37 -20.30 -17.42
C GLN A 482 16.09 -20.17 -16.58
N LYS A 483 15.62 -18.94 -16.33
CA LYS A 483 14.34 -18.70 -15.66
C LYS A 483 13.18 -19.36 -16.40
N GLN A 484 13.14 -19.22 -17.71
CA GLN A 484 12.10 -19.82 -18.56
C GLN A 484 12.12 -21.35 -18.51
N LEU A 485 13.30 -21.99 -18.56
CA LEU A 485 13.42 -23.44 -18.40
C LEU A 485 12.94 -23.93 -17.02
N LEU A 486 13.15 -23.16 -15.94
CA LEU A 486 12.60 -23.49 -14.62
C LEU A 486 11.05 -23.37 -14.60
N CYS A 487 10.49 -22.36 -15.26
CA CYS A 487 9.04 -22.24 -15.40
C CYS A 487 8.44 -23.40 -16.21
N ILE A 488 9.11 -23.84 -17.28
CA ILE A 488 8.70 -25.02 -18.06
C ILE A 488 8.77 -26.28 -17.20
N ALA A 489 9.84 -26.46 -16.40
CA ALA A 489 9.99 -27.61 -15.50
C ALA A 489 8.86 -27.66 -14.44
N ARG A 490 8.45 -26.49 -13.91
CA ARG A 490 7.29 -26.34 -13.01
C ARG A 490 6.01 -26.87 -13.64
N ILE A 491 5.76 -26.52 -14.91
CA ILE A 491 4.55 -26.94 -15.62
C ILE A 491 4.62 -28.42 -16.00
N MET A 492 5.77 -28.94 -16.39
CA MET A 492 5.97 -30.38 -16.62
C MET A 492 5.65 -31.22 -15.38
N LEU A 493 6.00 -30.71 -14.20
CA LEU A 493 5.69 -31.36 -12.92
C LEU A 493 4.18 -31.30 -12.58
N CYS A 494 3.51 -30.21 -12.97
CA CYS A 494 2.07 -30.04 -12.79
C CYS A 494 1.25 -30.95 -13.73
N ASN A 495 1.76 -31.28 -14.90
CA ASN A 495 1.15 -32.13 -15.93
C ASN A 495 -0.29 -31.73 -16.34
N PRO A 496 -0.54 -30.47 -16.76
CA PRO A 496 -1.87 -29.98 -17.10
C PRO A 496 -2.36 -30.54 -18.43
N SER A 497 -3.68 -30.55 -18.65
CA SER A 497 -4.33 -30.97 -19.90
C SER A 497 -4.32 -29.89 -20.98
N VAL A 498 -4.37 -28.63 -20.58
CA VAL A 498 -4.39 -27.48 -21.48
C VAL A 498 -3.20 -26.59 -21.20
N LEU A 499 -2.54 -26.12 -22.24
CA LEU A 499 -1.36 -25.24 -22.15
C LEU A 499 -1.67 -23.87 -22.75
N ILE A 500 -1.12 -22.85 -22.11
CA ILE A 500 -1.05 -21.48 -22.63
C ILE A 500 0.41 -21.06 -22.63
N LEU A 501 0.93 -20.76 -23.83
CA LEU A 501 2.32 -20.42 -24.04
C LEU A 501 2.41 -19.03 -24.66
N ASP A 502 3.05 -18.09 -23.97
CA ASP A 502 3.35 -16.76 -24.49
C ASP A 502 4.83 -16.70 -24.90
N GLU A 503 5.07 -16.67 -26.21
CA GLU A 503 6.38 -16.92 -26.81
C GLU A 503 7.14 -15.60 -27.08
N ALA A 504 7.69 -14.96 -26.04
CA ALA A 504 8.59 -13.82 -26.22
C ALA A 504 9.99 -14.14 -25.69
N THR A 505 10.94 -14.31 -26.60
CA THR A 505 12.33 -14.70 -26.29
C THR A 505 13.35 -13.76 -26.93
N SER A 506 13.08 -12.48 -27.03
CA SER A 506 13.89 -11.48 -27.75
C SER A 506 15.32 -11.25 -27.21
N SER A 507 15.69 -11.89 -26.07
CA SER A 507 16.97 -11.62 -25.36
C SER A 507 17.69 -12.90 -24.92
N ILE A 508 17.51 -14.03 -25.64
CA ILE A 508 18.06 -15.32 -25.25
C ILE A 508 19.08 -15.76 -26.29
N ASP A 509 20.19 -16.36 -25.85
CA ASP A 509 21.20 -16.94 -26.77
C ASP A 509 20.61 -18.12 -27.55
N THR A 510 21.09 -18.32 -28.80
CA THR A 510 20.57 -19.30 -29.74
C THR A 510 20.58 -20.74 -29.20
N THR A 511 21.57 -21.10 -28.40
CA THR A 511 21.67 -22.45 -27.83
C THR A 511 20.62 -22.71 -26.77
N THR A 512 20.41 -21.75 -25.88
CA THR A 512 19.33 -21.81 -24.84
C THR A 512 17.97 -21.73 -25.50
N GLU A 513 17.82 -20.94 -26.53
CA GLU A 513 16.60 -20.84 -27.31
C GLU A 513 16.18 -22.19 -27.93
N MET A 514 17.11 -22.91 -28.57
CA MET A 514 16.83 -24.26 -29.09
C MET A 514 16.37 -25.23 -27.98
N ARG A 515 16.96 -25.13 -26.78
CA ARG A 515 16.56 -25.97 -25.64
C ARG A 515 15.14 -25.62 -25.18
N ILE A 516 14.78 -24.34 -25.12
CA ILE A 516 13.44 -23.88 -24.77
C ILE A 516 12.43 -24.37 -25.82
N GLN A 517 12.72 -24.25 -27.10
CA GLN A 517 11.84 -24.73 -28.16
C GLN A 517 11.61 -26.25 -28.04
N HIS A 518 12.68 -27.02 -27.82
CA HIS A 518 12.56 -28.47 -27.64
C HIS A 518 11.75 -28.81 -26.38
N ALA A 519 11.95 -28.07 -25.29
CA ALA A 519 11.16 -28.23 -24.08
C ALA A 519 9.68 -27.91 -24.29
N PHE A 520 9.36 -26.88 -25.09
CA PHE A 520 7.97 -26.55 -25.46
C PHE A 520 7.35 -27.67 -26.32
N LEU A 521 8.05 -28.18 -27.32
CA LEU A 521 7.53 -29.29 -28.13
C LEU A 521 7.21 -30.51 -27.27
N THR A 522 8.13 -30.90 -26.39
CA THR A 522 7.91 -32.00 -25.42
C THR A 522 6.73 -31.71 -24.47
N LEU A 523 6.60 -30.44 -24.02
CA LEU A 523 5.51 -30.03 -23.15
C LEU A 523 4.15 -30.13 -23.86
N MET A 524 4.07 -29.80 -25.15
CA MET A 524 2.83 -29.80 -25.94
C MET A 524 2.36 -31.19 -26.39
N GLU A 525 3.19 -32.21 -26.30
CA GLU A 525 2.82 -33.57 -26.76
C GLU A 525 1.57 -34.09 -26.03
N GLY A 526 0.52 -34.41 -26.80
CA GLY A 526 -0.74 -34.95 -26.30
C GLY A 526 -1.60 -33.95 -25.52
N ARG A 527 -1.34 -32.65 -25.60
CA ARG A 527 -2.06 -31.60 -24.86
C ARG A 527 -2.61 -30.53 -25.79
N THR A 528 -3.79 -30.02 -25.46
CA THR A 528 -4.34 -28.85 -26.16
C THR A 528 -3.51 -27.61 -25.78
N SER A 529 -2.99 -26.92 -26.79
CA SER A 529 -2.03 -25.83 -26.55
C SER A 529 -2.44 -24.57 -27.29
N PHE A 530 -2.61 -23.46 -26.56
CA PHE A 530 -2.80 -22.12 -27.12
C PHE A 530 -1.48 -21.37 -27.05
N ILE A 531 -0.98 -20.90 -28.20
CA ILE A 531 0.34 -20.32 -28.32
C ILE A 531 0.20 -18.91 -28.90
N VAL A 532 0.60 -17.88 -28.15
CA VAL A 532 0.77 -16.53 -28.71
C VAL A 532 2.09 -16.57 -29.50
N ALA A 533 1.94 -16.78 -30.79
CA ALA A 533 3.09 -17.09 -31.63
C ALA A 533 3.77 -15.81 -32.15
N HIS A 534 5.04 -15.66 -31.84
CA HIS A 534 5.94 -14.64 -32.37
C HIS A 534 7.04 -15.25 -33.26
N ARG A 535 7.01 -16.59 -33.49
CA ARG A 535 8.01 -17.31 -34.22
C ARG A 535 7.43 -18.13 -35.38
N LEU A 536 8.17 -18.14 -36.47
CA LEU A 536 7.81 -18.86 -37.69
C LEU A 536 7.64 -20.36 -37.47
N SER A 537 8.57 -20.99 -36.74
CA SER A 537 8.56 -22.44 -36.47
C SER A 537 7.30 -22.87 -35.71
N THR A 538 6.87 -22.09 -34.74
CA THR A 538 5.67 -22.35 -33.96
C THR A 538 4.40 -22.20 -34.80
N ILE A 539 4.35 -21.16 -35.64
CA ILE A 539 3.21 -20.90 -36.54
C ILE A 539 3.07 -22.03 -37.58
N LYS A 540 4.20 -22.45 -38.22
CA LYS A 540 4.18 -23.55 -39.22
C LYS A 540 3.77 -24.89 -38.63
N GLY A 541 4.09 -25.16 -37.37
CA GLY A 541 3.79 -26.42 -36.69
C GLY A 541 2.40 -26.47 -36.01
N ALA A 542 1.59 -25.43 -36.13
CA ALA A 542 0.27 -25.37 -35.51
C ALA A 542 -0.78 -26.12 -36.37
N ASP A 543 -1.70 -26.83 -35.69
CA ASP A 543 -2.82 -27.53 -36.34
C ASP A 543 -3.94 -26.53 -36.73
N LEU A 544 -4.04 -25.42 -36.00
CA LEU A 544 -4.99 -24.33 -36.24
C LEU A 544 -4.30 -22.99 -35.98
N ILE A 545 -4.44 -22.06 -36.89
CA ILE A 545 -3.99 -20.68 -36.73
C ILE A 545 -5.23 -19.78 -36.63
N LEU A 546 -5.30 -18.98 -35.57
CA LEU A 546 -6.31 -17.95 -35.37
C LEU A 546 -5.69 -16.59 -35.64
N VAL A 547 -6.18 -15.92 -36.67
CA VAL A 547 -5.70 -14.59 -37.06
C VAL A 547 -6.62 -13.54 -36.45
N MET A 548 -6.12 -12.84 -35.45
CA MET A 548 -6.87 -11.83 -34.72
C MET A 548 -6.57 -10.42 -35.23
N LYS A 549 -7.63 -9.63 -35.43
CA LYS A 549 -7.54 -8.21 -35.72
C LYS A 549 -8.71 -7.50 -35.05
N ASP A 550 -8.45 -6.37 -34.38
CA ASP A 550 -9.47 -5.55 -33.74
C ASP A 550 -10.47 -6.34 -32.87
N GLY A 551 -9.94 -7.32 -32.09
CA GLY A 551 -10.74 -8.15 -31.16
C GLY A 551 -11.57 -9.26 -31.80
N THR A 552 -11.46 -9.48 -33.09
CA THR A 552 -12.18 -10.54 -33.80
C THR A 552 -11.22 -11.49 -34.48
N ILE A 553 -11.68 -12.75 -34.74
CA ILE A 553 -10.95 -13.69 -35.60
C ILE A 553 -11.39 -13.41 -37.03
N ILE A 554 -10.48 -12.89 -37.84
CA ILE A 554 -10.74 -12.55 -39.25
C ILE A 554 -10.44 -13.69 -40.21
N GLU A 555 -9.52 -14.56 -39.82
CA GLU A 555 -9.13 -15.76 -40.58
C GLU A 555 -8.79 -16.90 -39.64
N GLN A 556 -9.11 -18.13 -40.04
CA GLN A 556 -8.71 -19.33 -39.30
C GLN A 556 -8.42 -20.48 -40.27
N GLY A 557 -7.38 -21.25 -40.00
CA GLY A 557 -6.98 -22.38 -40.88
C GLY A 557 -5.60 -22.90 -40.55
N THR A 558 -5.06 -23.72 -41.44
CA THR A 558 -3.67 -24.19 -41.38
C THR A 558 -2.74 -23.18 -42.05
N HIS A 559 -1.43 -23.26 -41.77
CA HIS A 559 -0.44 -22.44 -42.44
C HIS A 559 -0.55 -22.46 -43.97
N ALA A 560 -0.71 -23.67 -44.54
CA ALA A 560 -0.82 -23.83 -45.98
C ALA A 560 -2.09 -23.22 -46.56
N SER A 561 -3.25 -23.42 -45.92
CA SER A 561 -4.53 -22.85 -46.40
C SER A 561 -4.52 -21.33 -46.36
N LEU A 562 -4.09 -20.72 -45.24
CA LEU A 562 -4.06 -19.27 -45.06
C LEU A 562 -3.06 -18.56 -45.98
N LEU A 563 -1.95 -19.22 -46.35
CA LEU A 563 -1.05 -18.68 -47.38
C LEU A 563 -1.67 -18.73 -48.78
N ALA A 564 -2.42 -19.81 -49.09
CA ALA A 564 -3.09 -19.96 -50.38
C ALA A 564 -4.20 -18.91 -50.58
N ASP A 565 -4.91 -18.54 -49.49
CA ASP A 565 -5.99 -17.56 -49.52
C ASP A 565 -5.49 -16.12 -49.75
N LYS A 566 -4.17 -15.85 -49.58
CA LYS A 566 -3.54 -14.54 -49.74
C LYS A 566 -4.21 -13.42 -48.97
N GLY A 567 -4.79 -13.72 -47.82
CA GLY A 567 -5.49 -12.79 -46.95
C GLY A 567 -4.58 -11.98 -46.02
N PHE A 568 -5.12 -11.56 -44.88
CA PHE A 568 -4.39 -10.77 -43.90
C PHE A 568 -3.19 -11.54 -43.31
N TYR A 569 -3.35 -12.88 -43.10
CA TYR A 569 -2.28 -13.74 -42.64
C TYR A 569 -1.09 -13.75 -43.60
N TYR A 570 -1.35 -13.82 -44.91
CA TYR A 570 -0.30 -13.78 -45.95
C TYR A 570 0.53 -12.49 -45.83
N HIS A 571 -0.14 -11.34 -45.73
CA HIS A 571 0.54 -10.06 -45.60
C HIS A 571 1.30 -9.94 -44.28
N LEU A 572 0.73 -10.38 -43.16
CA LEU A 572 1.37 -10.41 -41.83
C LEU A 572 2.61 -11.29 -41.85
N TYR A 573 2.51 -12.47 -42.46
CA TYR A 573 3.60 -13.43 -42.57
C TYR A 573 4.79 -12.84 -43.35
N TYR A 574 4.59 -12.33 -44.57
CA TYR A 574 5.66 -11.77 -45.38
C TYR A 574 6.19 -10.42 -44.87
N SER A 575 5.42 -9.69 -44.08
CA SER A 575 5.90 -8.46 -43.41
C SER A 575 6.88 -8.75 -42.28
N GLN A 576 6.72 -9.90 -41.60
CA GLN A 576 7.58 -10.33 -40.50
C GLN A 576 8.74 -11.23 -40.96
N PHE A 577 8.57 -11.97 -42.04
CA PHE A 577 9.51 -12.92 -42.59
C PHE A 577 9.69 -12.67 -44.10
N PRO A 578 10.49 -11.69 -44.50
CA PRO A 578 10.72 -11.41 -45.93
C PRO A 578 11.35 -12.61 -46.65
N GLU A 579 11.14 -12.73 -47.96
CA GLU A 579 11.35 -13.88 -48.87
C GLU A 579 12.74 -14.54 -48.88
N THR A 580 13.61 -14.28 -47.95
CA THR A 580 14.96 -14.88 -47.89
C THR A 580 14.99 -16.39 -47.63
N ASP A 581 13.84 -17.03 -47.32
CA ASP A 581 13.76 -18.49 -47.06
C ASP A 581 13.32 -19.35 -48.26
N GLN A 582 13.29 -18.81 -49.48
CA GLN A 582 13.05 -19.63 -50.71
C GLN A 582 14.30 -20.31 -51.27
N LEU A 583 15.46 -20.18 -50.60
CA LEU A 583 16.75 -20.74 -51.07
C LEU A 583 17.38 -21.72 -50.05
N ALA A 584 16.61 -22.40 -49.23
CA ALA A 584 17.13 -23.47 -48.38
C ALA A 584 16.31 -24.75 -48.54
#